data_412c519e0eb41a29673b87207a6e2c3b
#
_entry.id   412c519e0eb41a29673b87207a6e2c3b
#
_cell.length_a   1.000
_cell.length_b   1.000
_cell.length_c   1.000
_cell.angle_alpha   90.00
_cell.angle_beta   90.00
_cell.angle_gamma   90.00
#
_symmetry.space_group_name_H-M   'P 1'
#
loop_
_entity.id
_entity.type
_entity.pdbx_description
1 polymer ?
#
loop_
_entity_poly.entity_id
_entity_poly.type
_entity_poly.pdbx_seq_one_letter_code
_entity_poly.pdbx_strand_id
1 'polypeptide(L)'
;MAVYKISGNKELFGTVEISAAKNAVLPVIFCSILTSECLVIENVPLISDVICALEIISELGGSYDWAGDTLKIYGGTMHASRITEPAERMRASILCLGPMLARFGSVQLALPGGCRIGARPVDLHIKGLSAMGAEIKIEQGILKASADGLKGGEICLDFPSVGATENLIMASCLADGETVIVNAAQEPEVCDLARLLIKMGADIRGAGEDTLYIKGTAGLHGTRHTPIPDRIEAGTFMTCAAACGGEVRLKRLCPAHLKAVSSKLMECGAIITELEDELIIRREGELKAADVRSLPYPGFPTDLQSQFAALACSAKGTSVIVDTVFEGRNNHVPELLRMGADIMQQEQATIVRGGGLLGGAAVNAPDLRAGAALIIAGLSAKEGAIVEDCGHIDRGYYRLCEKLKAIGAEIERLEEGEQGSAKQGRGGVGGRRPPGRA
;
A
#
# COMPACT_ATOMS: atom_id res chain seq x y z
N MET A 1 -11.48 18.35 -4.00
CA MET A 1 -11.17 17.01 -3.40
C MET A 1 -11.96 15.95 -4.14
N ALA A 2 -11.37 14.80 -4.42
CA ALA A 2 -12.11 13.69 -5.03
C ALA A 2 -13.03 13.02 -4.00
N VAL A 3 -14.22 12.61 -4.45
CA VAL A 3 -15.26 12.01 -3.60
C VAL A 3 -15.76 10.72 -4.26
N TYR A 4 -15.93 9.66 -3.50
CA TYR A 4 -16.67 8.47 -3.94
C TYR A 4 -18.11 8.53 -3.44
N LYS A 5 -19.06 8.43 -4.36
CA LYS A 5 -20.48 8.21 -4.05
C LYS A 5 -20.79 6.73 -4.28
N ILE A 6 -21.28 6.05 -3.25
CA ILE A 6 -21.46 4.60 -3.21
C ILE A 6 -22.92 4.31 -2.92
N SER A 7 -23.55 3.46 -3.73
CA SER A 7 -24.83 2.82 -3.42
C SER A 7 -24.55 1.47 -2.76
N GLY A 8 -25.16 1.21 -1.61
CA GLY A 8 -24.91 0.02 -0.83
C GLY A 8 -25.84 -1.16 -1.11
N ASN A 9 -25.64 -2.25 -0.36
CA ASN A 9 -26.51 -3.42 -0.29
C ASN A 9 -26.72 -4.15 -1.62
N LYS A 10 -25.65 -4.31 -2.39
CA LYS A 10 -25.66 -5.10 -3.64
C LYS A 10 -24.62 -6.20 -3.58
N GLU A 11 -25.01 -7.39 -4.06
CA GLU A 11 -24.08 -8.48 -4.28
C GLU A 11 -23.13 -8.17 -5.44
N LEU A 12 -21.90 -8.64 -5.33
CA LEU A 12 -20.85 -8.40 -6.31
C LEU A 12 -20.61 -9.65 -7.18
N PHE A 13 -20.62 -9.48 -8.50
CA PHE A 13 -20.38 -10.56 -9.47
C PHE A 13 -19.47 -10.06 -10.58
N GLY A 14 -18.43 -10.83 -10.88
CA GLY A 14 -17.57 -10.50 -12.01
C GLY A 14 -16.12 -10.88 -11.80
N THR A 15 -15.25 -10.27 -12.61
CA THR A 15 -13.82 -10.56 -12.61
C THR A 15 -13.00 -9.29 -12.47
N VAL A 16 -11.94 -9.36 -11.62
CA VAL A 16 -10.96 -8.29 -11.45
C VAL A 16 -9.57 -8.83 -11.76
N GLU A 17 -8.82 -8.09 -12.55
CA GLU A 17 -7.37 -8.31 -12.71
C GLU A 17 -6.61 -7.50 -11.66
N ILE A 18 -5.75 -8.17 -10.90
CA ILE A 18 -4.95 -7.55 -9.84
C ILE A 18 -3.74 -6.84 -10.46
N SER A 19 -3.49 -5.62 -10.01
CA SER A 19 -2.34 -4.81 -10.42
C SER A 19 -1.04 -5.31 -9.79
N ALA A 20 0.10 -4.87 -10.32
CA ALA A 20 1.37 -5.06 -9.61
C ALA A 20 1.35 -4.36 -8.25
N ALA A 21 2.00 -4.99 -7.26
CA ALA A 21 2.02 -4.51 -5.89
C ALA A 21 2.76 -3.18 -5.77
N LYS A 22 2.08 -2.17 -5.22
CA LYS A 22 2.72 -0.89 -4.87
C LYS A 22 4.00 -1.11 -4.06
N ASN A 23 3.91 -1.97 -3.04
CA ASN A 23 5.01 -2.22 -2.12
C ASN A 23 6.17 -3.03 -2.75
N ALA A 24 5.96 -3.66 -3.91
CA ALA A 24 7.03 -4.26 -4.73
C ALA A 24 7.58 -3.25 -5.74
N VAL A 25 6.71 -2.49 -6.42
CA VAL A 25 7.13 -1.54 -7.46
C VAL A 25 8.05 -0.45 -6.91
N LEU A 26 7.78 0.08 -5.72
CA LEU A 26 8.58 1.18 -5.15
C LEU A 26 10.03 0.79 -4.88
N PRO A 27 10.37 -0.30 -4.16
CA PRO A 27 11.75 -0.72 -3.99
C PRO A 27 12.41 -1.09 -5.33
N VAL A 28 11.67 -1.69 -6.29
CA VAL A 28 12.15 -1.98 -7.64
C VAL A 28 12.56 -0.70 -8.39
N ILE A 29 11.80 0.38 -8.28
CA ILE A 29 12.18 1.69 -8.85
C ILE A 29 13.49 2.17 -8.24
N PHE A 30 13.66 2.09 -6.91
CA PHE A 30 14.89 2.53 -6.23
C PHE A 30 16.10 1.64 -6.52
N CYS A 31 15.93 0.39 -6.98
CA CYS A 31 17.03 -0.42 -7.50
C CYS A 31 17.73 0.20 -8.70
N SER A 32 17.05 1.05 -9.49
CA SER A 32 17.68 1.76 -10.61
C SER A 32 18.84 2.67 -10.17
N ILE A 33 18.89 3.06 -8.91
CA ILE A 33 20.01 3.82 -8.34
C ILE A 33 21.29 2.99 -8.30
N LEU A 34 21.21 1.66 -8.19
CA LEU A 34 22.36 0.77 -8.05
C LEU A 34 23.11 0.49 -9.36
N THR A 35 22.58 0.90 -10.51
CA THR A 35 23.19 0.66 -11.82
C THR A 35 23.19 1.89 -12.71
N SER A 36 24.18 1.97 -13.64
CA SER A 36 24.19 2.98 -14.71
C SER A 36 23.37 2.56 -15.93
N GLU A 37 22.97 1.29 -16.00
CA GLU A 37 22.23 0.74 -17.12
C GLU A 37 20.73 0.93 -16.99
N CYS A 38 19.99 0.64 -18.06
CA CYS A 38 18.54 0.77 -18.09
C CYS A 38 17.85 -0.38 -17.33
N LEU A 39 16.99 -0.03 -16.38
CA LEU A 39 16.07 -0.96 -15.74
C LEU A 39 14.69 -0.85 -16.40
N VAL A 40 14.14 -1.98 -16.87
CA VAL A 40 12.82 -2.07 -17.50
C VAL A 40 11.86 -2.74 -16.53
N ILE A 41 10.80 -2.04 -16.14
CA ILE A 41 9.77 -2.53 -15.20
C ILE A 41 8.45 -2.62 -15.95
N GLU A 42 7.80 -3.79 -15.92
CA GLU A 42 6.54 -4.05 -16.59
C GLU A 42 5.35 -4.02 -15.61
N ASN A 43 4.15 -3.82 -16.14
CA ASN A 43 2.90 -3.77 -15.35
C ASN A 43 2.90 -2.72 -14.23
N VAL A 44 3.58 -1.61 -14.40
CA VAL A 44 3.67 -0.56 -13.38
C VAL A 44 2.33 0.18 -13.27
N PRO A 45 1.65 0.16 -12.11
CA PRO A 45 0.39 0.88 -11.94
C PRO A 45 0.62 2.38 -11.86
N LEU A 46 -0.21 3.16 -12.56
CA LEU A 46 -0.17 4.62 -12.49
C LEU A 46 -0.85 5.10 -11.20
N ILE A 47 -0.10 5.09 -10.10
CA ILE A 47 -0.51 5.56 -8.78
C ILE A 47 0.39 6.69 -8.31
N SER A 48 -0.09 7.56 -7.41
CA SER A 48 0.64 8.76 -7.02
C SER A 48 1.95 8.48 -6.28
N ASP A 49 2.06 7.37 -5.54
CA ASP A 49 3.33 7.00 -4.89
C ASP A 49 4.41 6.60 -5.93
N VAL A 50 4.03 6.00 -7.07
CA VAL A 50 4.96 5.70 -8.18
C VAL A 50 5.43 6.99 -8.85
N ILE A 51 4.53 7.94 -9.10
CA ILE A 51 4.90 9.26 -9.66
C ILE A 51 5.88 9.96 -8.72
N CYS A 52 5.61 9.96 -7.41
CA CYS A 52 6.49 10.56 -6.41
C CYS A 52 7.88 9.89 -6.37
N ALA A 53 7.96 8.56 -6.53
CA ALA A 53 9.24 7.85 -6.64
C ALA A 53 10.01 8.28 -7.90
N LEU A 54 9.35 8.49 -9.03
CA LEU A 54 9.98 8.97 -10.27
C LEU A 54 10.44 10.43 -10.18
N GLU A 55 9.75 11.27 -9.41
CA GLU A 55 10.23 12.62 -9.10
C GLU A 55 11.54 12.55 -8.29
N ILE A 56 11.66 11.65 -7.32
CA ILE A 56 12.91 11.40 -6.59
C ILE A 56 14.02 10.96 -7.55
N ILE A 57 13.74 10.00 -8.45
CA ILE A 57 14.70 9.57 -9.47
C ILE A 57 15.18 10.74 -10.33
N SER A 58 14.28 11.66 -10.71
CA SER A 58 14.60 12.86 -11.49
C SER A 58 15.45 13.85 -10.69
N GLU A 59 15.16 14.08 -9.41
CA GLU A 59 15.98 14.93 -8.52
C GLU A 59 17.40 14.38 -8.33
N LEU A 60 17.56 13.05 -8.40
CA LEU A 60 18.86 12.38 -8.39
C LEU A 60 19.61 12.49 -9.73
N GLY A 61 19.01 13.08 -10.76
CA GLY A 61 19.58 13.23 -12.09
C GLY A 61 19.34 12.03 -13.02
N GLY A 62 18.50 11.08 -12.61
CA GLY A 62 18.02 10.00 -13.47
C GLY A 62 16.96 10.47 -14.47
N SER A 63 16.70 9.66 -15.49
CA SER A 63 15.62 9.89 -16.44
C SER A 63 14.79 8.64 -16.62
N TYR A 64 13.58 8.80 -17.12
CA TYR A 64 12.70 7.66 -17.39
C TYR A 64 11.82 7.88 -18.61
N ASP A 65 11.43 6.76 -19.24
CA ASP A 65 10.40 6.69 -20.28
C ASP A 65 9.26 5.78 -19.77
N TRP A 66 8.03 6.26 -19.86
CA TRP A 66 6.85 5.48 -19.48
C TRP A 66 5.88 5.36 -20.65
N ALA A 67 5.72 4.13 -21.16
CA ALA A 67 4.84 3.83 -22.29
C ALA A 67 3.86 2.71 -21.90
N GLY A 68 2.58 3.02 -21.86
CA GLY A 68 1.55 2.09 -21.39
C GLY A 68 1.75 1.73 -19.92
N ASP A 69 2.02 0.46 -19.64
CA ASP A 69 2.33 -0.07 -18.32
C ASP A 69 3.81 -0.40 -18.11
N THR A 70 4.66 -0.07 -19.09
CA THR A 70 6.10 -0.34 -19.08
C THR A 70 6.88 0.93 -18.78
N LEU A 71 7.69 0.88 -17.73
CA LEU A 71 8.56 1.94 -17.26
C LEU A 71 10.02 1.56 -17.52
N LYS A 72 10.78 2.47 -18.13
CA LYS A 72 12.24 2.35 -18.32
C LYS A 72 12.91 3.44 -17.52
N ILE A 73 13.88 3.10 -16.67
CA ILE A 73 14.63 4.05 -15.85
C ILE A 73 16.10 3.97 -16.22
N TYR A 74 16.72 5.14 -16.41
CA TYR A 74 18.12 5.29 -16.80
C TYR A 74 18.91 5.92 -15.65
N GLY A 75 19.76 5.13 -14.99
CA GLY A 75 20.54 5.53 -13.82
C GLY A 75 21.92 6.13 -14.12
N GLY A 76 22.31 6.24 -15.41
CA GLY A 76 23.66 6.62 -15.81
C GLY A 76 24.10 8.05 -15.43
N THR A 77 23.15 8.96 -15.32
CA THR A 77 23.37 10.38 -14.96
C THR A 77 23.10 10.72 -13.49
N MET A 78 22.70 9.73 -12.70
CA MET A 78 22.44 9.94 -11.26
C MET A 78 23.71 10.30 -10.51
N HIS A 79 23.56 11.10 -9.45
CA HIS A 79 24.65 11.59 -8.60
C HIS A 79 24.16 11.79 -7.16
N ALA A 80 25.12 11.94 -6.24
CA ALA A 80 24.81 12.31 -4.86
C ALA A 80 24.08 13.66 -4.83
N SER A 81 22.93 13.69 -4.18
CA SER A 81 22.05 14.86 -4.18
C SER A 81 21.29 15.02 -2.87
N ARG A 82 20.58 16.13 -2.76
CA ARG A 82 19.62 16.39 -1.70
C ARG A 82 18.21 16.21 -2.24
N ILE A 83 17.44 15.37 -1.57
CA ILE A 83 16.02 15.09 -1.89
C ILE A 83 15.17 15.73 -0.80
N THR A 84 14.25 16.61 -1.18
CA THR A 84 13.45 17.39 -0.21
C THR A 84 11.96 17.08 -0.34
N GLU A 85 11.22 17.87 -1.08
CA GLU A 85 9.76 17.84 -1.14
C GLU A 85 9.17 16.47 -1.54
N PRO A 86 9.66 15.75 -2.55
CA PRO A 86 9.11 14.42 -2.85
C PRO A 86 9.30 13.41 -1.70
N ALA A 87 10.40 13.53 -0.93
CA ALA A 87 10.64 12.66 0.21
C ALA A 87 9.62 12.87 1.33
N GLU A 88 9.19 14.10 1.57
CA GLU A 88 8.20 14.42 2.60
C GLU A 88 6.80 13.89 2.25
N ARG A 89 6.49 13.72 0.97
CA ARG A 89 5.18 13.24 0.50
C ARG A 89 5.01 11.72 0.59
N MET A 90 6.11 10.95 0.62
CA MET A 90 6.05 9.50 0.54
C MET A 90 6.96 8.82 1.56
N ARG A 91 6.38 7.89 2.37
CA ARG A 91 7.17 7.14 3.36
C ARG A 91 8.28 6.28 2.74
N ALA A 92 8.01 5.69 1.57
CA ALA A 92 8.96 4.80 0.89
C ALA A 92 10.20 5.54 0.35
N SER A 93 10.25 6.88 0.40
CA SER A 93 11.44 7.67 0.03
C SER A 93 12.69 7.26 0.80
N ILE A 94 12.54 6.74 2.03
CA ILE A 94 13.65 6.21 2.84
C ILE A 94 14.42 5.08 2.13
N LEU A 95 13.79 4.37 1.18
CA LEU A 95 14.40 3.26 0.46
C LEU A 95 15.53 3.70 -0.48
N CYS A 96 15.62 4.99 -0.83
CA CYS A 96 16.76 5.49 -1.61
C CYS A 96 18.04 5.62 -0.76
N LEU A 97 17.96 5.60 0.57
CA LEU A 97 19.09 5.81 1.47
C LEU A 97 20.21 4.76 1.26
N GLY A 98 19.85 3.46 1.28
CA GLY A 98 20.81 2.36 1.09
C GLY A 98 21.50 2.39 -0.27
N PRO A 99 20.75 2.38 -1.40
CA PRO A 99 21.36 2.41 -2.72
C PRO A 99 22.18 3.69 -3.00
N MET A 100 21.78 4.86 -2.45
CA MET A 100 22.55 6.08 -2.57
C MET A 100 23.90 6.00 -1.83
N LEU A 101 23.89 5.49 -0.60
CA LEU A 101 25.13 5.26 0.16
C LEU A 101 26.04 4.24 -0.54
N ALA A 102 25.44 3.14 -1.02
CA ALA A 102 26.19 2.08 -1.66
C ALA A 102 26.88 2.52 -2.96
N ARG A 103 26.23 3.34 -3.79
CA ARG A 103 26.79 3.76 -5.09
C ARG A 103 27.54 5.07 -5.04
N PHE A 104 27.07 6.06 -4.26
CA PHE A 104 27.60 7.42 -4.30
C PHE A 104 28.25 7.86 -2.98
N GLY A 105 28.18 7.05 -1.93
CA GLY A 105 28.81 7.33 -0.65
C GLY A 105 28.13 8.44 0.16
N SER A 106 27.13 9.14 -0.36
CA SER A 106 26.44 10.20 0.41
C SER A 106 25.05 10.52 -0.11
N VAL A 107 24.18 10.99 0.80
CA VAL A 107 22.83 11.46 0.47
C VAL A 107 22.30 12.40 1.56
N GLN A 108 21.49 13.37 1.18
CA GLN A 108 20.67 14.18 2.09
C GLN A 108 19.21 13.97 1.74
N LEU A 109 18.42 13.52 2.71
CA LEU A 109 17.03 13.15 2.52
C LEU A 109 16.16 13.84 3.56
N ALA A 110 15.11 14.57 3.15
CA ALA A 110 14.10 15.02 4.10
C ALA A 110 13.45 13.81 4.78
N LEU A 111 13.17 13.91 6.08
CA LEU A 111 12.54 12.82 6.82
C LEU A 111 11.23 12.44 6.14
N PRO A 112 11.00 11.13 5.90
CA PRO A 112 9.84 10.67 5.18
C PRO A 112 8.52 11.05 5.87
N GLY A 113 7.64 11.68 5.11
CA GLY A 113 6.28 12.02 5.53
C GLY A 113 5.24 10.98 5.07
N GLY A 114 4.04 11.42 4.80
CA GLY A 114 3.00 10.72 4.03
C GLY A 114 1.90 10.08 4.83
N CYS A 115 2.06 9.15 5.73
CA CYS A 115 0.93 8.43 6.35
C CYS A 115 0.80 8.69 7.85
N ARG A 116 -0.42 9.04 8.32
CA ARG A 116 -0.72 9.35 9.74
C ARG A 116 -1.20 8.10 10.50
N ILE A 117 -0.42 7.01 10.46
CA ILE A 117 -0.78 5.73 11.11
C ILE A 117 0.08 5.42 12.36
N GLY A 118 0.55 6.47 13.04
CA GLY A 118 1.42 6.35 14.23
C GLY A 118 2.89 6.63 13.94
N ALA A 119 3.71 6.52 14.99
CA ALA A 119 5.15 6.68 14.89
C ALA A 119 5.73 5.56 14.01
N ARG A 120 6.51 5.95 13.01
CA ARG A 120 7.22 5.02 12.11
C ARG A 120 8.67 5.45 12.08
N PRO A 121 9.44 5.17 13.13
CA PRO A 121 10.83 5.57 13.23
C PRO A 121 11.65 4.96 12.09
N VAL A 122 12.71 5.65 11.72
CA VAL A 122 13.69 5.18 10.73
C VAL A 122 14.93 4.55 11.38
N ASP A 123 14.82 4.28 12.68
CA ASP A 123 15.89 3.77 13.55
C ASP A 123 16.49 2.46 13.06
N LEU A 124 15.66 1.50 12.60
CA LEU A 124 16.16 0.23 12.06
C LEU A 124 16.96 0.42 10.76
N HIS A 125 16.57 1.37 9.90
CA HIS A 125 17.37 1.73 8.73
C HIS A 125 18.72 2.33 9.13
N ILE A 126 18.69 3.28 10.09
CA ILE A 126 19.90 3.94 10.61
C ILE A 126 20.80 2.91 11.30
N LYS A 127 20.25 2.09 12.20
CA LYS A 127 20.99 1.05 12.93
C LYS A 127 21.73 0.12 11.95
N GLY A 128 21.01 -0.41 10.96
CA GLY A 128 21.58 -1.35 9.99
C GLY A 128 22.65 -0.72 9.11
N LEU A 129 22.40 0.46 8.52
CA LEU A 129 23.37 1.14 7.67
C LEU A 129 24.58 1.65 8.47
N SER A 130 24.40 2.07 9.72
CA SER A 130 25.53 2.45 10.59
C SER A 130 26.39 1.23 10.96
N ALA A 131 25.80 0.05 11.12
CA ALA A 131 26.57 -1.20 11.29
C ALA A 131 27.43 -1.54 10.07
N MET A 132 27.00 -1.09 8.87
CA MET A 132 27.77 -1.18 7.62
C MET A 132 28.82 -0.07 7.44
N GLY A 133 28.97 0.84 8.42
CA GLY A 133 29.97 1.92 8.42
C GLY A 133 29.44 3.28 7.94
N ALA A 134 28.15 3.46 7.76
CA ALA A 134 27.60 4.78 7.42
C ALA A 134 27.53 5.70 8.65
N GLU A 135 27.93 6.95 8.47
CA GLU A 135 27.68 8.04 9.42
C GLU A 135 26.35 8.71 9.07
N ILE A 136 25.38 8.66 9.99
CA ILE A 136 24.02 9.18 9.76
C ILE A 136 23.63 10.14 10.88
N LYS A 137 23.19 11.34 10.50
CA LYS A 137 22.73 12.40 11.41
C LYS A 137 21.40 12.95 10.94
N ILE A 138 20.55 13.30 11.88
CA ILE A 138 19.28 14.00 11.60
C ILE A 138 19.42 15.43 12.14
N GLU A 139 19.36 16.40 11.25
CA GLU A 139 19.47 17.83 11.58
C GLU A 139 18.34 18.59 10.89
N GLN A 140 17.55 19.30 11.66
CA GLN A 140 16.45 20.15 11.15
C GLN A 140 15.48 19.41 10.19
N GLY A 141 15.13 18.15 10.49
CA GLY A 141 14.25 17.35 9.64
C GLY A 141 14.90 16.76 8.40
N ILE A 142 16.22 16.93 8.22
CA ILE A 142 17.00 16.34 7.12
C ILE A 142 17.89 15.23 7.68
N LEU A 143 17.78 14.04 7.09
CA LEU A 143 18.71 12.95 7.31
C LEU A 143 19.90 13.15 6.38
N LYS A 144 21.09 13.30 6.97
CA LYS A 144 22.39 13.41 6.28
C LYS A 144 23.14 12.12 6.51
N ALA A 145 23.51 11.44 5.45
CA ALA A 145 24.25 10.18 5.52
C ALA A 145 25.47 10.21 4.62
N SER A 146 26.58 9.61 5.10
CA SER A 146 27.83 9.44 4.35
C SER A 146 28.52 8.14 4.73
N ALA A 147 29.25 7.54 3.79
CA ALA A 147 30.07 6.35 3.98
C ALA A 147 31.30 6.41 3.06
N ASP A 148 32.45 5.98 3.56
CA ASP A 148 33.65 5.73 2.76
C ASP A 148 33.69 4.24 2.38
N GLY A 149 32.72 3.81 1.52
CA GLY A 149 32.43 2.42 1.20
C GLY A 149 31.69 1.70 2.33
N LEU A 150 30.61 1.04 1.99
CA LEU A 150 29.86 0.18 2.93
C LEU A 150 30.58 -1.15 3.09
N LYS A 151 30.58 -1.70 4.30
CA LYS A 151 31.20 -2.99 4.64
C LYS A 151 30.14 -4.00 5.06
N GLY A 152 30.29 -5.23 4.57
CA GLY A 152 29.50 -6.36 5.03
C GLY A 152 29.74 -6.68 6.51
N GLY A 153 28.83 -7.42 7.10
CA GLY A 153 28.85 -7.84 8.49
C GLY A 153 27.51 -8.42 8.91
N GLU A 154 27.40 -8.87 10.15
CA GLU A 154 26.15 -9.38 10.69
C GLU A 154 25.30 -8.24 11.25
N ILE A 155 24.04 -8.17 10.81
CA ILE A 155 23.05 -7.16 11.22
C ILE A 155 21.82 -7.88 11.74
N CYS A 156 21.54 -7.74 13.05
CA CYS A 156 20.33 -8.28 13.65
C CYS A 156 19.28 -7.16 13.78
N LEU A 157 18.12 -7.36 13.15
CA LEU A 157 16.98 -6.46 13.25
C LEU A 157 16.16 -6.79 14.51
N ASP A 158 15.84 -5.79 15.33
CA ASP A 158 15.02 -5.97 16.53
C ASP A 158 13.56 -6.33 16.19
N PHE A 159 13.13 -6.01 14.97
CA PHE A 159 11.83 -6.33 14.41
C PHE A 159 11.97 -6.59 12.90
N PRO A 160 11.25 -7.58 12.30
CA PRO A 160 11.32 -7.86 10.87
C PRO A 160 10.64 -6.74 10.05
N SER A 161 11.36 -5.62 9.93
CA SER A 161 10.89 -4.44 9.19
C SER A 161 11.11 -4.63 7.70
N VAL A 162 10.02 -4.60 6.91
CA VAL A 162 10.06 -4.69 5.44
C VAL A 162 11.00 -3.62 4.86
N GLY A 163 10.76 -2.34 5.15
CA GLY A 163 11.55 -1.26 4.58
C GLY A 163 13.01 -1.29 5.00
N ALA A 164 13.33 -1.65 6.27
CA ALA A 164 14.72 -1.77 6.70
C ALA A 164 15.42 -2.94 6.00
N THR A 165 14.75 -4.09 5.88
CA THR A 165 15.26 -5.25 5.14
C THR A 165 15.53 -4.91 3.68
N GLU A 166 14.59 -4.30 2.97
CA GLU A 166 14.74 -3.86 1.58
C GLU A 166 15.92 -2.89 1.39
N ASN A 167 16.02 -1.91 2.28
CA ASN A 167 17.08 -0.91 2.23
C ASN A 167 18.46 -1.54 2.46
N LEU A 168 18.57 -2.46 3.43
CA LEU A 168 19.80 -3.18 3.73
C LEU A 168 20.18 -4.17 2.61
N ILE A 169 19.22 -4.87 2.01
CA ILE A 169 19.49 -5.74 0.85
C ILE A 169 20.13 -4.89 -0.29
N MET A 170 19.51 -3.76 -0.64
CA MET A 170 20.02 -2.88 -1.69
C MET A 170 21.40 -2.33 -1.37
N ALA A 171 21.64 -1.90 -0.13
CA ALA A 171 22.92 -1.41 0.32
C ALA A 171 24.02 -2.49 0.25
N SER A 172 23.70 -3.71 0.67
CA SER A 172 24.64 -4.83 0.75
C SER A 172 25.11 -5.34 -0.60
N CYS A 173 24.32 -5.14 -1.67
CA CYS A 173 24.69 -5.60 -3.01
C CYS A 173 26.00 -4.98 -3.54
N LEU A 174 26.38 -3.77 -3.08
CA LEU A 174 27.62 -3.08 -3.48
C LEU A 174 28.59 -2.89 -2.29
N ALA A 175 28.30 -3.49 -1.12
CA ALA A 175 29.19 -3.42 0.04
C ALA A 175 30.42 -4.31 -0.12
N ASP A 176 31.52 -3.98 0.55
CA ASP A 176 32.69 -4.83 0.60
C ASP A 176 32.47 -6.02 1.55
N GLY A 177 32.60 -7.24 1.05
CA GLY A 177 32.45 -8.48 1.82
C GLY A 177 31.04 -9.08 1.75
N GLU A 178 30.70 -9.88 2.77
CA GLU A 178 29.39 -10.55 2.93
C GLU A 178 28.60 -9.89 4.04
N THR A 179 27.32 -9.62 3.79
CA THR A 179 26.35 -9.14 4.79
C THR A 179 25.39 -10.25 5.15
N VAL A 180 25.16 -10.45 6.46
CA VAL A 180 24.16 -11.37 7.00
C VAL A 180 23.10 -10.54 7.71
N ILE A 181 21.84 -10.60 7.27
CA ILE A 181 20.72 -9.91 7.90
C ILE A 181 19.89 -10.94 8.65
N VAL A 182 19.91 -10.89 9.97
CA VAL A 182 19.16 -11.77 10.88
C VAL A 182 17.86 -11.09 11.27
N ASN A 183 16.79 -11.87 11.41
CA ASN A 183 15.41 -11.42 11.64
C ASN A 183 14.91 -10.49 10.52
N ALA A 184 15.23 -10.87 9.29
CA ALA A 184 14.78 -10.18 8.08
C ALA A 184 13.27 -10.35 7.86
N ALA A 185 12.65 -9.38 7.19
CA ALA A 185 11.27 -9.49 6.76
C ALA A 185 11.14 -10.53 5.63
N GLN A 186 10.07 -11.34 5.69
CA GLN A 186 9.84 -12.47 4.77
C GLN A 186 8.73 -12.18 3.74
N GLU A 187 8.23 -10.95 3.68
CA GLU A 187 7.15 -10.56 2.79
C GLU A 187 7.47 -10.87 1.33
N PRO A 188 6.47 -11.27 0.53
CA PRO A 188 6.63 -11.55 -0.89
C PRO A 188 7.30 -10.42 -1.67
N GLU A 189 7.09 -9.18 -1.25
CA GLU A 189 7.67 -7.98 -1.84
C GLU A 189 9.20 -7.92 -1.64
N VAL A 190 9.69 -8.38 -0.47
CA VAL A 190 11.13 -8.52 -0.18
C VAL A 190 11.75 -9.60 -1.06
N CYS A 191 11.05 -10.73 -1.22
CA CYS A 191 11.47 -11.81 -2.11
C CYS A 191 11.52 -11.34 -3.58
N ASP A 192 10.58 -10.48 -3.98
CA ASP A 192 10.53 -9.93 -5.34
C ASP A 192 11.70 -8.98 -5.61
N LEU A 193 12.03 -8.12 -4.65
CA LEU A 193 13.21 -7.28 -4.67
C LEU A 193 14.51 -8.11 -4.81
N ALA A 194 14.65 -9.15 -4.00
CA ALA A 194 15.81 -10.04 -4.07
C ALA A 194 15.92 -10.72 -5.44
N ARG A 195 14.81 -11.19 -6.03
CA ARG A 195 14.76 -11.76 -7.39
C ARG A 195 15.21 -10.78 -8.46
N LEU A 196 14.78 -9.51 -8.36
CA LEU A 196 15.27 -8.47 -9.27
C LEU A 196 16.78 -8.28 -9.12
N LEU A 197 17.28 -8.09 -7.91
CA LEU A 197 18.70 -7.85 -7.66
C LEU A 197 19.57 -9.02 -8.12
N ILE A 198 19.11 -10.27 -7.94
CA ILE A 198 19.78 -11.45 -8.50
C ILE A 198 19.83 -11.39 -10.03
N LYS A 199 18.74 -10.98 -10.70
CA LYS A 199 18.75 -10.76 -12.16
C LYS A 199 19.69 -9.62 -12.58
N MET A 200 19.95 -8.66 -11.70
CA MET A 200 20.92 -7.59 -11.91
C MET A 200 22.36 -8.02 -11.64
N GLY A 201 22.59 -9.25 -11.17
CA GLY A 201 23.92 -9.81 -10.91
C GLY A 201 24.33 -9.87 -9.43
N ALA A 202 23.43 -9.63 -8.50
CA ALA A 202 23.69 -9.78 -7.06
C ALA A 202 23.74 -11.27 -6.65
N ASP A 203 24.53 -11.59 -5.65
CA ASP A 203 24.58 -12.90 -4.98
C ASP A 203 23.80 -12.79 -3.64
N ILE A 204 22.54 -13.25 -3.67
CA ILE A 204 21.61 -13.20 -2.52
C ILE A 204 21.05 -14.59 -2.26
N ARG A 205 21.10 -15.04 -1.01
CA ARG A 205 20.55 -16.32 -0.53
C ARG A 205 19.64 -16.10 0.67
N GLY A 206 18.70 -17.01 0.93
CA GLY A 206 17.77 -16.94 2.05
C GLY A 206 16.57 -16.01 1.82
N ALA A 207 16.29 -15.56 0.58
CA ALA A 207 15.13 -14.72 0.30
C ALA A 207 13.81 -15.44 0.65
N GLY A 208 13.04 -14.87 1.59
CA GLY A 208 11.83 -15.48 2.16
C GLY A 208 12.08 -16.26 3.46
N GLU A 209 13.32 -16.35 3.90
CA GLU A 209 13.71 -16.85 5.22
C GLU A 209 13.95 -15.69 6.20
N ASP A 210 14.09 -16.00 7.47
CA ASP A 210 14.38 -15.01 8.51
C ASP A 210 15.83 -14.51 8.50
N THR A 211 16.68 -15.16 7.72
CA THR A 211 18.10 -14.82 7.59
C THR A 211 18.49 -14.73 6.12
N LEU A 212 19.04 -13.57 5.74
CA LEU A 212 19.51 -13.26 4.38
C LEU A 212 21.04 -13.20 4.35
N TYR A 213 21.64 -13.75 3.30
CA TYR A 213 23.07 -13.68 3.01
C TYR A 213 23.27 -12.96 1.68
N ILE A 214 24.00 -11.85 1.69
CA ILE A 214 24.26 -11.01 0.53
C ILE A 214 25.77 -10.83 0.39
N LYS A 215 26.31 -11.27 -0.75
CA LYS A 215 27.71 -11.00 -1.08
C LYS A 215 27.79 -9.79 -1.99
N GLY A 216 28.54 -8.78 -1.59
CA GLY A 216 28.72 -7.57 -2.37
C GLY A 216 29.43 -7.83 -3.69
N THR A 217 29.08 -7.05 -4.72
CA THR A 217 29.63 -7.13 -6.07
C THR A 217 30.24 -5.80 -6.51
N ALA A 218 31.12 -5.83 -7.50
CA ALA A 218 31.73 -4.62 -8.05
C ALA A 218 30.75 -3.72 -8.83
N GLY A 219 29.57 -4.24 -9.19
CA GLY A 219 28.54 -3.49 -9.90
C GLY A 219 27.38 -4.38 -10.31
N LEU A 220 26.24 -3.74 -10.56
CA LEU A 220 25.02 -4.38 -11.03
C LEU A 220 24.67 -3.87 -12.43
N HIS A 221 24.05 -4.72 -13.24
CA HIS A 221 23.64 -4.39 -14.60
C HIS A 221 22.13 -4.12 -14.72
N GLY A 222 21.72 -3.52 -15.83
CA GLY A 222 20.31 -3.33 -16.17
C GLY A 222 19.62 -4.67 -16.49
N THR A 223 18.32 -4.73 -16.25
CA THR A 223 17.52 -5.93 -16.54
C THR A 223 16.06 -5.59 -16.77
N ARG A 224 15.25 -6.60 -17.07
CA ARG A 224 13.79 -6.52 -17.16
C ARG A 224 13.14 -7.26 -15.99
N HIS A 225 12.15 -6.64 -15.38
CA HIS A 225 11.43 -7.22 -14.24
C HIS A 225 9.95 -6.92 -14.32
N THR A 226 9.14 -7.89 -13.94
CA THR A 226 7.70 -7.75 -13.73
C THR A 226 7.44 -7.94 -12.24
N PRO A 227 7.07 -6.88 -11.49
CA PRO A 227 6.78 -6.98 -10.07
C PRO A 227 5.60 -7.91 -9.78
N ILE A 228 5.61 -8.52 -8.61
CA ILE A 228 4.53 -9.41 -8.17
C ILE A 228 3.18 -8.67 -8.08
N PRO A 229 2.05 -9.40 -8.23
CA PRO A 229 0.71 -8.84 -8.04
C PRO A 229 0.45 -8.41 -6.59
N ASP A 230 -0.39 -7.38 -6.42
CA ASP A 230 -0.69 -6.77 -5.11
C ASP A 230 -1.63 -7.65 -4.27
N ARG A 231 -1.05 -8.38 -3.30
CA ARG A 231 -1.82 -9.17 -2.34
C ARG A 231 -2.75 -8.33 -1.46
N ILE A 232 -2.46 -7.05 -1.26
CA ILE A 232 -3.32 -6.17 -0.46
C ILE A 232 -4.50 -5.67 -1.29
N GLU A 233 -4.30 -5.35 -2.56
CA GLU A 233 -5.41 -5.09 -3.50
C GLU A 233 -6.31 -6.33 -3.60
N ALA A 234 -5.74 -7.51 -3.82
CA ALA A 234 -6.48 -8.77 -3.87
C ALA A 234 -7.27 -9.03 -2.58
N GLY A 235 -6.64 -8.91 -1.41
CA GLY A 235 -7.29 -9.05 -0.11
C GLY A 235 -8.41 -8.03 0.12
N THR A 236 -8.28 -6.82 -0.40
CA THR A 236 -9.34 -5.81 -0.35
C THR A 236 -10.55 -6.23 -1.17
N PHE A 237 -10.37 -6.73 -2.42
CA PHE A 237 -11.48 -7.26 -3.22
C PHE A 237 -12.09 -8.52 -2.63
N MET A 238 -11.28 -9.41 -2.02
CA MET A 238 -11.79 -10.56 -1.28
C MET A 238 -12.69 -10.12 -0.12
N THR A 239 -12.26 -9.11 0.63
CA THR A 239 -13.03 -8.56 1.75
C THR A 239 -14.31 -7.87 1.26
N CYS A 240 -14.28 -7.15 0.11
CA CYS A 240 -15.48 -6.60 -0.54
C CYS A 240 -16.49 -7.70 -0.88
N ALA A 241 -16.05 -8.76 -1.56
CA ALA A 241 -16.92 -9.87 -1.96
C ALA A 241 -17.50 -10.59 -0.73
N ALA A 242 -16.71 -10.81 0.31
CA ALA A 242 -17.19 -11.39 1.56
C ALA A 242 -18.22 -10.47 2.26
N ALA A 243 -18.00 -9.16 2.32
CA ALA A 243 -18.90 -8.22 2.97
C ALA A 243 -20.22 -8.03 2.21
N CYS A 244 -20.19 -7.93 0.89
CA CYS A 244 -21.36 -7.67 0.05
C CYS A 244 -22.11 -8.94 -0.34
N GLY A 245 -21.44 -10.09 -0.43
CA GLY A 245 -21.97 -11.33 -1.02
C GLY A 245 -21.78 -11.40 -2.53
N GLY A 246 -22.26 -12.49 -3.14
CA GLY A 246 -22.07 -12.78 -4.55
C GLY A 246 -20.84 -13.65 -4.81
N GLU A 247 -20.32 -13.61 -6.05
CA GLU A 247 -19.14 -14.37 -6.48
C GLU A 247 -18.19 -13.47 -7.30
N VAL A 248 -16.95 -13.32 -6.83
CA VAL A 248 -15.92 -12.52 -7.50
C VAL A 248 -14.72 -13.39 -7.84
N ARG A 249 -14.27 -13.32 -9.09
CA ARG A 249 -13.05 -13.95 -9.58
C ARG A 249 -11.93 -12.92 -9.64
N LEU A 250 -10.82 -13.20 -8.98
CA LEU A 250 -9.61 -12.40 -8.99
C LEU A 250 -8.55 -13.11 -9.82
N LYS A 251 -7.97 -12.42 -10.81
CA LYS A 251 -6.97 -12.94 -11.75
C LYS A 251 -5.63 -12.25 -11.57
N ARG A 252 -4.58 -12.90 -12.06
CA ARG A 252 -3.20 -12.39 -12.02
C ARG A 252 -2.77 -12.14 -10.57
N LEU A 253 -2.86 -13.14 -9.74
CA LEU A 253 -2.44 -13.10 -8.34
C LEU A 253 -1.71 -14.38 -7.95
N CYS A 254 -1.06 -14.37 -6.79
CA CYS A 254 -0.44 -15.56 -6.21
C CYS A 254 -1.25 -15.97 -4.97
N PRO A 255 -2.08 -17.02 -5.01
CA PRO A 255 -2.89 -17.46 -3.86
C PRO A 255 -2.06 -17.76 -2.61
N ALA A 256 -0.82 -18.24 -2.79
CA ALA A 256 0.08 -18.52 -1.68
C ALA A 256 0.39 -17.27 -0.82
N HIS A 257 0.37 -16.07 -1.39
CA HIS A 257 0.59 -14.81 -0.68
C HIS A 257 -0.61 -14.38 0.19
N LEU A 258 -1.77 -15.03 0.03
CA LEU A 258 -3.06 -14.67 0.64
C LEU A 258 -3.54 -15.67 1.69
N LYS A 259 -2.76 -16.68 2.05
CA LYS A 259 -3.19 -17.79 2.93
C LYS A 259 -3.81 -17.34 4.25
N ALA A 260 -3.19 -16.38 4.94
CA ALA A 260 -3.72 -15.85 6.21
C ALA A 260 -5.06 -15.12 6.00
N VAL A 261 -5.21 -14.38 4.89
CA VAL A 261 -6.44 -13.66 4.53
C VAL A 261 -7.54 -14.64 4.15
N SER A 262 -7.24 -15.60 3.27
CA SER A 262 -8.17 -16.67 2.86
C SER A 262 -8.69 -17.43 4.07
N SER A 263 -7.79 -17.83 4.98
CA SER A 263 -8.17 -18.54 6.21
C SER A 263 -9.17 -17.75 7.05
N LYS A 264 -8.92 -16.45 7.28
CA LYS A 264 -9.81 -15.60 8.08
C LYS A 264 -11.15 -15.32 7.40
N LEU A 265 -11.18 -15.14 6.09
CA LEU A 265 -12.43 -14.98 5.36
C LEU A 265 -13.25 -16.27 5.31
N MET A 266 -12.62 -17.44 5.23
CA MET A 266 -13.30 -18.75 5.35
C MET A 266 -13.87 -18.96 6.76
N GLU A 267 -13.17 -18.53 7.81
CA GLU A 267 -13.67 -18.52 9.19
C GLU A 267 -14.93 -17.64 9.32
N CYS A 268 -14.98 -16.52 8.59
CA CYS A 268 -16.17 -15.66 8.49
C CYS A 268 -17.31 -16.26 7.66
N GLY A 269 -17.11 -17.40 6.98
CA GLY A 269 -18.13 -18.08 6.18
C GLY A 269 -18.03 -17.84 4.67
N ALA A 270 -16.96 -17.22 4.17
CA ALA A 270 -16.68 -17.15 2.74
C ALA A 270 -16.21 -18.51 2.21
N ILE A 271 -16.52 -18.80 0.96
CA ILE A 271 -16.06 -19.99 0.24
C ILE A 271 -15.00 -19.51 -0.75
N ILE A 272 -13.79 -20.07 -0.66
CA ILE A 272 -12.65 -19.67 -1.48
C ILE A 272 -12.15 -20.87 -2.27
N THR A 273 -12.02 -20.68 -3.58
CA THR A 273 -11.41 -21.66 -4.50
C THR A 273 -10.15 -21.06 -5.06
N GLU A 274 -9.01 -21.68 -4.78
CA GLU A 274 -7.69 -21.28 -5.29
C GLU A 274 -7.37 -22.06 -6.57
N LEU A 275 -6.88 -21.35 -7.58
CA LEU A 275 -6.33 -21.88 -8.82
C LEU A 275 -4.85 -21.46 -8.91
N GLU A 276 -4.18 -21.69 -10.04
CA GLU A 276 -2.74 -21.42 -10.17
C GLU A 276 -2.40 -19.93 -9.96
N ASP A 277 -3.07 -19.04 -10.72
CA ASP A 277 -2.88 -17.59 -10.69
C ASP A 277 -4.20 -16.81 -10.50
N GLU A 278 -5.24 -17.51 -10.06
CA GLU A 278 -6.58 -16.96 -9.83
C GLU A 278 -7.14 -17.42 -8.47
N LEU A 279 -8.11 -16.66 -7.98
CA LEU A 279 -8.89 -16.99 -6.79
C LEU A 279 -10.35 -16.63 -7.03
N ILE A 280 -11.26 -17.53 -6.67
CA ILE A 280 -12.70 -17.27 -6.67
C ILE A 280 -13.15 -17.20 -5.22
N ILE A 281 -13.83 -16.11 -4.87
CA ILE A 281 -14.45 -15.94 -3.56
C ILE A 281 -15.95 -15.76 -3.74
N ARG A 282 -16.72 -16.48 -2.96
CA ARG A 282 -18.17 -16.31 -2.86
C ARG A 282 -18.62 -16.37 -1.41
N ARG A 283 -19.73 -15.73 -1.13
CA ARG A 283 -20.42 -15.84 0.16
C ARG A 283 -21.88 -16.14 -0.06
N GLU A 284 -22.29 -17.21 0.58
CA GLU A 284 -23.69 -17.63 0.70
C GLU A 284 -24.07 -17.57 2.19
N GLY A 285 -25.17 -16.91 2.52
CA GLY A 285 -25.65 -16.84 3.90
C GLY A 285 -25.00 -15.74 4.76
N GLU A 286 -25.10 -15.87 6.08
CA GLU A 286 -24.69 -14.87 7.05
C GLU A 286 -23.18 -14.92 7.30
N LEU A 287 -22.57 -13.72 7.46
CA LEU A 287 -21.19 -13.59 7.95
C LEU A 287 -21.12 -13.89 9.45
N LYS A 288 -20.08 -14.56 9.87
CA LYS A 288 -19.73 -14.83 11.27
C LYS A 288 -18.56 -13.98 11.70
N ALA A 289 -18.56 -13.57 12.96
CA ALA A 289 -17.43 -12.88 13.56
C ALA A 289 -16.19 -13.79 13.63
N ALA A 290 -15.01 -13.21 13.41
CA ALA A 290 -13.73 -13.87 13.60
C ALA A 290 -12.73 -12.88 14.17
N ASP A 291 -11.79 -13.36 14.98
CA ASP A 291 -10.71 -12.57 15.54
C ASP A 291 -9.52 -12.50 14.59
N VAL A 292 -8.89 -11.33 14.54
CA VAL A 292 -7.70 -11.10 13.71
C VAL A 292 -6.59 -10.48 14.55
N ARG A 293 -5.38 -11.00 14.37
CA ARG A 293 -4.16 -10.37 14.85
C ARG A 293 -3.23 -10.12 13.67
N SER A 294 -2.92 -8.84 13.42
CA SER A 294 -1.91 -8.47 12.42
C SER A 294 -0.52 -8.84 12.93
N LEU A 295 0.25 -9.52 12.08
CA LEU A 295 1.60 -10.00 12.35
C LEU A 295 2.45 -9.83 11.09
N PRO A 296 3.79 -9.79 11.20
CA PRO A 296 4.66 -9.95 10.05
C PRO A 296 4.31 -11.20 9.23
N TYR A 297 4.61 -11.18 7.94
CA TYR A 297 4.36 -12.31 7.05
C TYR A 297 5.05 -13.60 7.59
N PRO A 298 4.39 -14.77 7.54
CA PRO A 298 3.13 -15.08 6.81
C PRO A 298 1.84 -14.83 7.61
N GLY A 299 1.88 -14.03 8.67
CA GLY A 299 0.69 -13.68 9.45
C GLY A 299 -0.29 -12.79 8.68
N PHE A 300 -1.41 -12.43 9.34
CA PHE A 300 -2.41 -11.55 8.73
C PHE A 300 -1.81 -10.14 8.52
N PRO A 301 -1.88 -9.59 7.29
CA PRO A 301 -1.21 -8.32 6.99
C PRO A 301 -1.91 -7.13 7.67
N THR A 302 -1.12 -6.27 8.33
CA THR A 302 -1.61 -5.02 8.93
C THR A 302 -2.31 -4.11 7.91
N ASP A 303 -1.93 -4.18 6.63
CA ASP A 303 -2.55 -3.41 5.54
C ASP A 303 -3.99 -3.81 5.21
N LEU A 304 -4.50 -4.93 5.75
CA LEU A 304 -5.88 -5.39 5.62
C LEU A 304 -6.68 -5.31 6.93
N GLN A 305 -6.09 -4.83 8.01
CA GLN A 305 -6.72 -4.72 9.33
C GLN A 305 -7.99 -3.86 9.29
N SER A 306 -7.93 -2.67 8.70
CA SER A 306 -9.07 -1.75 8.60
C SER A 306 -10.18 -2.27 7.69
N GLN A 307 -9.83 -2.95 6.58
CA GLN A 307 -10.81 -3.57 5.68
C GLN A 307 -11.54 -4.72 6.39
N PHE A 308 -10.80 -5.52 7.18
CA PHE A 308 -11.42 -6.57 7.98
C PHE A 308 -12.33 -6.01 9.07
N ALA A 309 -11.98 -4.86 9.69
CA ALA A 309 -12.85 -4.17 10.64
C ALA A 309 -14.17 -3.73 9.99
N ALA A 310 -14.14 -3.23 8.76
CA ALA A 310 -15.34 -2.89 8.01
C ALA A 310 -16.22 -4.12 7.73
N LEU A 311 -15.64 -5.26 7.33
CA LEU A 311 -16.37 -6.53 7.16
C LEU A 311 -16.98 -6.99 8.49
N ALA A 312 -16.23 -6.90 9.59
CA ALA A 312 -16.68 -7.33 10.92
C ALA A 312 -17.92 -6.58 11.40
N CYS A 313 -18.15 -5.34 10.95
CA CYS A 313 -19.38 -4.59 11.27
C CYS A 313 -20.66 -5.30 10.80
N SER A 314 -20.58 -6.04 9.67
CA SER A 314 -21.71 -6.81 9.13
C SER A 314 -21.73 -8.27 9.60
N ALA A 315 -20.67 -8.76 10.25
CA ALA A 315 -20.53 -10.14 10.69
C ALA A 315 -21.25 -10.38 12.03
N LYS A 316 -22.04 -11.44 12.13
CA LYS A 316 -22.81 -11.76 13.34
C LYS A 316 -21.91 -12.23 14.48
N GLY A 317 -21.89 -11.48 15.57
CA GLY A 317 -21.09 -11.75 16.77
C GLY A 317 -20.12 -10.63 17.09
N THR A 318 -19.10 -10.93 17.89
CA THR A 318 -18.06 -9.98 18.29
C THR A 318 -16.73 -10.41 17.70
N SER A 319 -16.06 -9.49 17.01
CA SER A 319 -14.68 -9.65 16.51
C SER A 319 -13.71 -8.80 17.32
N VAL A 320 -12.56 -9.36 17.67
CA VAL A 320 -11.44 -8.65 18.28
C VAL A 320 -10.30 -8.57 17.27
N ILE A 321 -9.94 -7.35 16.89
CA ILE A 321 -8.93 -7.08 15.87
C ILE A 321 -7.76 -6.38 16.56
N VAL A 322 -6.58 -7.01 16.58
CA VAL A 322 -5.37 -6.47 17.22
C VAL A 322 -4.31 -6.20 16.16
N ASP A 323 -3.81 -4.96 16.10
CA ASP A 323 -2.64 -4.65 15.27
C ASP A 323 -1.37 -4.62 16.14
N THR A 324 -0.47 -5.59 15.94
CA THR A 324 0.81 -5.64 16.65
C THR A 324 1.97 -5.03 15.86
N VAL A 325 1.71 -4.57 14.63
CA VAL A 325 2.71 -3.97 13.74
C VAL A 325 2.69 -2.45 13.85
N PHE A 326 1.49 -1.84 13.91
CA PHE A 326 1.34 -0.40 14.01
C PHE A 326 0.32 0.00 15.10
N GLU A 327 0.78 0.78 16.08
CA GLU A 327 -0.03 1.19 17.24
C GLU A 327 -1.16 2.16 16.90
N GLY A 328 -1.00 2.97 15.85
CA GLY A 328 -1.92 4.06 15.50
C GLY A 328 -2.79 3.83 14.26
N ARG A 329 -2.94 2.59 13.76
CA ARG A 329 -3.70 2.30 12.53
C ARG A 329 -5.20 2.14 12.77
N ASN A 330 -5.81 3.07 13.53
CA ASN A 330 -7.23 3.00 13.92
C ASN A 330 -8.06 4.19 13.40
N ASN A 331 -7.55 4.93 12.41
CA ASN A 331 -8.20 6.12 11.85
C ASN A 331 -9.56 5.83 11.18
N HIS A 332 -9.84 4.57 10.82
CA HIS A 332 -11.12 4.12 10.28
C HIS A 332 -12.22 4.03 11.34
N VAL A 333 -11.87 3.88 12.62
CA VAL A 333 -12.83 3.64 13.71
C VAL A 333 -13.81 4.82 13.91
N PRO A 334 -13.36 6.09 14.01
CA PRO A 334 -14.28 7.22 14.13
C PRO A 334 -15.25 7.34 12.95
N GLU A 335 -14.80 7.00 11.75
CA GLU A 335 -15.63 7.11 10.54
C GLU A 335 -16.64 5.95 10.45
N LEU A 336 -16.27 4.73 10.86
CA LEU A 336 -17.22 3.61 10.98
C LEU A 336 -18.27 3.88 12.06
N LEU A 337 -17.91 4.53 13.20
CA LEU A 337 -18.88 4.99 14.21
C LEU A 337 -19.90 5.96 13.61
N ARG A 338 -19.48 6.87 12.72
CA ARG A 338 -20.40 7.78 12.00
C ARG A 338 -21.38 7.04 11.10
N MET A 339 -20.99 5.87 10.58
CA MET A 339 -21.86 4.97 9.81
C MET A 339 -22.75 4.09 10.70
N GLY A 340 -22.70 4.24 12.02
CA GLY A 340 -23.52 3.51 12.98
C GLY A 340 -22.96 2.15 13.40
N ALA A 341 -21.65 1.90 13.19
CA ALA A 341 -21.00 0.68 13.68
C ALA A 341 -20.95 0.64 15.22
N ASP A 342 -21.20 -0.51 15.83
CA ASP A 342 -20.89 -0.76 17.24
C ASP A 342 -19.43 -1.24 17.34
N ILE A 343 -18.53 -0.27 17.38
CA ILE A 343 -17.09 -0.46 17.36
C ILE A 343 -16.42 0.34 18.47
N MET A 344 -15.50 -0.26 19.18
CA MET A 344 -14.78 0.36 20.28
C MET A 344 -13.28 0.06 20.14
N GLN A 345 -12.45 1.06 20.37
CA GLN A 345 -11.01 0.90 20.47
C GLN A 345 -10.59 0.82 21.94
N GLN A 346 -9.77 -0.17 22.27
CA GLN A 346 -9.14 -0.33 23.57
C GLN A 346 -7.66 -0.67 23.36
N GLU A 347 -6.77 0.28 23.61
CA GLU A 347 -5.33 0.18 23.32
C GLU A 347 -5.06 -0.20 21.86
N GLN A 348 -4.41 -1.34 21.62
CA GLN A 348 -4.12 -1.87 20.26
C GLN A 348 -5.26 -2.75 19.71
N ALA A 349 -6.34 -2.97 20.47
CA ALA A 349 -7.46 -3.79 20.07
C ALA A 349 -8.64 -2.93 19.59
N THR A 350 -9.22 -3.32 18.48
CA THR A 350 -10.51 -2.83 17.99
C THR A 350 -11.55 -3.92 18.21
N ILE A 351 -12.57 -3.65 19.01
CA ILE A 351 -13.66 -4.59 19.31
C ILE A 351 -14.87 -4.17 18.48
N VAL A 352 -15.35 -5.05 17.62
CA VAL A 352 -16.49 -4.83 16.74
C VAL A 352 -17.62 -5.77 17.14
N ARG A 353 -18.77 -5.23 17.54
CA ARG A 353 -20.02 -5.99 17.72
C ARG A 353 -20.86 -5.84 16.45
N GLY A 354 -20.70 -6.82 15.57
CA GLY A 354 -21.31 -6.80 14.25
C GLY A 354 -22.69 -7.45 14.20
N GLY A 355 -23.20 -7.62 12.98
CA GLY A 355 -24.54 -8.17 12.69
C GLY A 355 -25.60 -7.12 12.46
N GLY A 356 -25.26 -5.83 12.58
CA GLY A 356 -26.09 -4.71 12.16
C GLY A 356 -25.77 -4.28 10.71
N LEU A 357 -26.74 -3.67 10.05
CA LEU A 357 -26.47 -2.96 8.79
C LEU A 357 -25.98 -1.55 9.09
N LEU A 358 -24.85 -1.19 8.49
CA LEU A 358 -24.37 0.19 8.53
C LEU A 358 -25.37 1.14 7.85
N GLY A 359 -25.51 2.33 8.37
CA GLY A 359 -26.31 3.41 7.79
C GLY A 359 -25.52 4.19 6.74
N GLY A 360 -26.24 4.99 5.94
CA GLY A 360 -25.62 5.95 5.03
C GLY A 360 -25.00 7.12 5.77
N ALA A 361 -23.77 7.50 5.42
CA ALA A 361 -23.10 8.67 5.98
C ALA A 361 -22.12 9.29 4.99
N ALA A 362 -21.81 10.59 5.20
CA ALA A 362 -20.63 11.20 4.63
C ALA A 362 -19.45 11.01 5.60
N VAL A 363 -18.37 10.42 5.13
CA VAL A 363 -17.17 10.04 5.89
C VAL A 363 -15.92 10.47 5.16
N ASN A 364 -14.82 10.69 5.89
CA ASN A 364 -13.55 11.11 5.31
C ASN A 364 -12.58 9.94 5.21
N ALA A 365 -11.83 9.84 4.12
CA ALA A 365 -10.73 8.90 3.98
C ALA A 365 -9.46 9.48 4.65
N PRO A 366 -9.13 9.11 5.91
CA PRO A 366 -8.02 9.73 6.63
C PRO A 366 -6.65 9.23 6.15
N ASP A 367 -6.62 8.06 5.55
CA ASP A 367 -5.46 7.43 4.94
C ASP A 367 -5.87 6.38 3.89
N LEU A 368 -4.89 5.83 3.18
CA LEU A 368 -5.07 4.85 2.10
C LEU A 368 -5.93 3.63 2.51
N ARG A 369 -5.63 3.01 3.64
CA ARG A 369 -6.26 1.73 4.06
C ARG A 369 -7.59 1.95 4.76
N ALA A 370 -7.69 2.99 5.56
CA ALA A 370 -8.96 3.43 6.13
C ALA A 370 -9.93 3.84 5.01
N GLY A 371 -9.47 4.56 3.99
CA GLY A 371 -10.32 4.89 2.83
C GLY A 371 -10.86 3.65 2.11
N ALA A 372 -10.03 2.63 1.89
CA ALA A 372 -10.49 1.35 1.32
C ALA A 372 -11.50 0.64 2.24
N ALA A 373 -11.31 0.67 3.55
CA ALA A 373 -12.25 0.11 4.52
C ALA A 373 -13.62 0.83 4.48
N LEU A 374 -13.62 2.17 4.33
CA LEU A 374 -14.85 2.96 4.22
C LEU A 374 -15.60 2.70 2.91
N ILE A 375 -14.88 2.39 1.81
CA ILE A 375 -15.52 1.93 0.57
C ILE A 375 -16.22 0.59 0.80
N ILE A 376 -15.56 -0.38 1.45
CA ILE A 376 -16.17 -1.69 1.79
C ILE A 376 -17.39 -1.49 2.67
N ALA A 377 -17.28 -0.66 3.70
CA ALA A 377 -18.39 -0.32 4.59
C ALA A 377 -19.57 0.30 3.82
N GLY A 378 -19.30 1.24 2.91
CA GLY A 378 -20.31 1.86 2.06
C GLY A 378 -20.99 0.89 1.10
N LEU A 379 -20.24 -0.03 0.49
CA LEU A 379 -20.80 -1.07 -0.40
C LEU A 379 -21.71 -2.06 0.34
N SER A 380 -21.41 -2.38 1.60
CA SER A 380 -22.20 -3.28 2.44
C SER A 380 -23.30 -2.56 3.24
N ALA A 381 -23.30 -1.24 3.32
CA ALA A 381 -24.27 -0.43 4.04
C ALA A 381 -25.66 -0.48 3.38
N LYS A 382 -26.72 -0.26 4.18
CA LYS A 382 -28.11 -0.23 3.68
C LYS A 382 -28.35 0.87 2.63
N GLU A 383 -27.80 2.05 2.86
CA GLU A 383 -28.06 3.27 2.06
C GLU A 383 -26.82 3.74 1.30
N GLY A 384 -25.71 2.98 1.39
CA GLY A 384 -24.44 3.38 0.80
C GLY A 384 -23.67 4.40 1.63
N ALA A 385 -22.76 5.14 1.01
CA ALA A 385 -21.95 6.18 1.67
C ALA A 385 -21.41 7.22 0.69
N ILE A 386 -21.02 8.37 1.22
CA ILE A 386 -20.17 9.34 0.52
C ILE A 386 -18.81 9.33 1.21
N VAL A 387 -17.75 8.95 0.49
CA VAL A 387 -16.39 8.94 1.01
C VAL A 387 -15.64 10.12 0.43
N GLU A 388 -15.28 11.07 1.28
CA GLU A 388 -14.58 12.30 0.92
C GLU A 388 -13.06 12.12 1.06
N ASP A 389 -12.28 13.05 0.50
CA ASP A 389 -10.81 13.08 0.49
C ASP A 389 -10.16 11.80 -0.07
N CYS A 390 -10.71 11.30 -1.17
CA CYS A 390 -10.29 10.03 -1.78
C CYS A 390 -8.88 10.06 -2.43
N GLY A 391 -8.21 11.21 -2.48
CA GLY A 391 -6.83 11.32 -2.98
C GLY A 391 -5.83 10.42 -2.26
N HIS A 392 -6.10 10.08 -0.99
CA HIS A 392 -5.30 9.11 -0.25
C HIS A 392 -5.39 7.69 -0.83
N ILE A 393 -6.52 7.32 -1.43
CA ILE A 393 -6.77 5.99 -2.01
C ILE A 393 -5.95 5.81 -3.31
N ASP A 394 -5.79 6.88 -4.09
CA ASP A 394 -5.04 6.88 -5.35
C ASP A 394 -3.53 6.64 -5.15
N ARG A 395 -3.06 6.70 -3.91
CA ARG A 395 -1.67 6.39 -3.57
C ARG A 395 -1.32 4.90 -3.72
N GLY A 396 -2.31 4.02 -3.71
CA GLY A 396 -2.04 2.58 -3.69
C GLY A 396 -3.06 1.70 -4.40
N TYR A 397 -4.19 2.22 -4.86
CA TYR A 397 -5.17 1.46 -5.63
C TYR A 397 -5.30 2.02 -7.04
N TYR A 398 -4.87 1.24 -8.01
CA TYR A 398 -4.96 1.62 -9.42
C TYR A 398 -6.35 1.33 -9.97
N ARG A 399 -7.03 2.38 -10.47
CA ARG A 399 -8.37 2.29 -11.10
C ARG A 399 -9.42 1.60 -10.22
N LEU A 400 -9.41 1.83 -8.90
CA LEU A 400 -10.27 1.13 -7.95
C LEU A 400 -11.76 1.25 -8.31
N CYS A 401 -12.22 2.47 -8.66
CA CYS A 401 -13.61 2.71 -9.05
C CYS A 401 -14.03 1.87 -10.26
N GLU A 402 -13.20 1.80 -11.28
CA GLU A 402 -13.48 1.03 -12.50
C GLU A 402 -13.50 -0.47 -12.22
N LYS A 403 -12.55 -0.98 -11.41
CA LYS A 403 -12.50 -2.37 -11.00
C LYS A 403 -13.71 -2.78 -10.17
N LEU A 404 -14.17 -1.91 -9.25
CA LEU A 404 -15.39 -2.14 -8.47
C LEU A 404 -16.64 -2.14 -9.37
N LYS A 405 -16.73 -1.22 -10.33
CA LYS A 405 -17.82 -1.22 -11.33
C LYS A 405 -17.83 -2.51 -12.16
N ALA A 406 -16.67 -3.03 -12.52
CA ALA A 406 -16.56 -4.27 -13.31
C ALA A 406 -17.12 -5.51 -12.59
N ILE A 407 -17.23 -5.46 -11.27
CA ILE A 407 -17.87 -6.52 -10.46
C ILE A 407 -19.27 -6.14 -9.96
N GLY A 408 -19.88 -5.12 -10.57
CA GLY A 408 -21.28 -4.76 -10.32
C GLY A 408 -21.51 -3.77 -9.17
N ALA A 409 -20.45 -3.21 -8.58
CA ALA A 409 -20.61 -2.15 -7.58
C ALA A 409 -21.16 -0.85 -8.20
N GLU A 410 -22.13 -0.24 -7.55
CA GLU A 410 -22.61 1.09 -7.90
C GLU A 410 -21.79 2.14 -7.15
N ILE A 411 -20.74 2.60 -7.77
CA ILE A 411 -19.81 3.58 -7.23
C ILE A 411 -19.43 4.60 -8.30
N GLU A 412 -19.38 5.87 -7.94
CA GLU A 412 -18.96 6.97 -8.81
C GLU A 412 -17.86 7.77 -8.13
N ARG A 413 -16.85 8.18 -8.92
CA ARG A 413 -15.83 9.13 -8.49
C ARG A 413 -16.13 10.49 -9.08
N LEU A 414 -16.30 11.49 -8.22
CA LEU A 414 -16.59 12.87 -8.57
C LEU A 414 -15.38 13.74 -8.20
N GLU A 415 -14.97 14.63 -9.13
CA GLU A 415 -13.94 15.64 -8.85
C GLU A 415 -14.62 16.95 -8.40
N GLU A 416 -13.95 17.75 -7.57
CA GLU A 416 -14.43 19.09 -7.20
C GLU A 416 -14.52 19.99 -8.45
N GLY A 417 -15.71 20.28 -8.87
CA GLY A 417 -16.04 21.06 -10.07
C GLY A 417 -17.34 20.61 -10.69
N GLU A 418 -17.72 19.34 -10.53
CA GLU A 418 -18.97 18.79 -11.09
C GLU A 418 -20.17 18.90 -10.13
N GLN A 419 -19.95 19.29 -8.86
CA GLN A 419 -21.02 19.44 -7.86
C GLN A 419 -21.91 20.70 -8.07
N GLY A 420 -21.50 21.62 -8.95
CA GLY A 420 -22.20 22.89 -9.20
C GLY A 420 -23.44 22.81 -10.11
N SER A 421 -23.60 21.76 -10.93
CA SER A 421 -24.63 21.72 -11.97
C SER A 421 -25.93 21.01 -11.58
N ALA A 422 -25.97 20.28 -10.47
CA ALA A 422 -27.17 19.52 -10.05
C ALA A 422 -28.12 20.27 -9.10
N LYS A 423 -27.80 21.46 -8.62
CA LYS A 423 -28.65 22.27 -7.69
C LYS A 423 -29.41 23.43 -8.31
N GLN A 424 -29.34 23.67 -9.62
CA GLN A 424 -30.09 24.75 -10.30
C GLN A 424 -31.14 24.24 -11.28
N GLY A 425 -32.02 23.36 -10.85
CA GLY A 425 -33.11 22.87 -11.67
C GLY A 425 -34.41 22.58 -10.93
N ARG A 426 -34.91 23.50 -10.07
CA ARG A 426 -36.34 23.57 -9.66
C ARG A 426 -36.59 24.87 -8.91
N GLY A 427 -37.34 25.80 -9.56
CA GLY A 427 -37.87 26.97 -8.89
C GLY A 427 -38.09 28.21 -9.76
N GLY A 428 -38.72 28.05 -10.88
CA GLY A 428 -39.22 29.18 -11.67
C GLY A 428 -40.74 29.17 -11.68
N VAL A 429 -41.39 29.69 -10.66
CA VAL A 429 -42.84 30.04 -10.73
C VAL A 429 -42.92 31.53 -10.89
N GLY A 430 -43.60 31.92 -11.97
CA GLY A 430 -43.79 33.30 -12.41
C GLY A 430 -44.47 34.19 -11.39
N GLY A 431 -43.99 35.40 -11.27
CA GLY A 431 -44.60 36.54 -10.60
C GLY A 431 -44.70 37.69 -11.61
N ARG A 432 -45.90 37.94 -12.14
CA ARG A 432 -46.24 39.11 -12.97
C ARG A 432 -46.01 40.38 -12.18
N ARG A 433 -45.32 41.35 -12.74
CA ARG A 433 -45.37 42.76 -12.31
C ARG A 433 -46.59 43.46 -12.91
N PRO A 434 -47.31 44.25 -12.16
CA PRO A 434 -48.29 45.22 -12.71
C PRO A 434 -47.57 46.51 -13.17
N PRO A 435 -48.21 47.26 -14.14
CA PRO A 435 -47.63 48.49 -14.66
C PRO A 435 -48.04 49.72 -13.88
N GLY A 436 -47.20 50.70 -13.85
CA GLY A 436 -47.78 51.93 -13.75
C GLY A 436 -47.23 53.10 -12.95
N ARG A 437 -46.97 54.16 -13.66
CA ARG A 437 -47.18 55.60 -13.35
C ARG A 437 -46.20 56.27 -12.39
N ALA A 438 -45.51 57.11 -12.85
CA ALA A 438 -45.41 58.53 -13.16
C ALA A 438 -43.92 58.90 -13.13
#